data_803ea935af521d155b0b3bd64a8f64ce
#
_entry.id   803ea935af521d155b0b3bd64a8f64ce
#
_cell.length_a   1.000
_cell.length_b   1.000
_cell.length_c   1.000
_cell.angle_alpha   90.00
_cell.angle_beta   90.00
_cell.angle_gamma   90.00
#
_symmetry.space_group_name_H-M   'P 1'
#
loop_
_entity.id
_entity.type
_entity.pdbx_description
1 polymer ?
#
loop_
_entity_poly.entity_id
_entity_poly.type
_entity_poly.pdbx_seq_one_letter_code
_entity_poly.pdbx_strand_id
1 'polypeptide(L)'
;LYREKIIKRLSKINKDNSEAEIHNLIVPRYQEFQHDSQDDIYQNNAWLLDDKFMTFRTILSEKRMDQVIQAISLESEVTDNGRPDIAMIFSADPDRHEAVDAVIVEIKKKTDDEKENQFAINQLLKRARKITQHCRNIQRIWYYAVIEINEDMAESLIQQKWAPLFSKGRTFYQDFVTRNPEGKEVPTP
;
A
#
# COMPACT_ATOMS: atom_id res chain seq x y z
N LEU A 1 8.58 8.96 -22.04
CA LEU A 1 8.16 10.37 -21.90
C LEU A 1 7.16 10.60 -20.75
N TYR A 2 6.04 9.81 -20.63
CA TYR A 2 5.07 10.03 -19.56
C TYR A 2 5.65 9.65 -18.19
N ARG A 3 6.11 8.41 -18.01
CA ARG A 3 6.72 7.91 -16.76
C ARG A 3 7.87 8.80 -16.30
N GLU A 4 8.71 9.26 -17.22
CA GLU A 4 9.81 10.18 -16.91
C GLU A 4 9.32 11.50 -16.29
N LYS A 5 8.21 12.05 -16.79
CA LYS A 5 7.60 13.26 -16.22
C LYS A 5 7.12 13.04 -14.79
N ILE A 6 6.50 11.89 -14.51
CA ILE A 6 6.03 11.54 -13.17
C ILE A 6 7.21 11.36 -12.21
N ILE A 7 8.25 10.62 -12.63
CA ILE A 7 9.48 10.45 -11.84
C ILE A 7 10.13 11.81 -11.54
N LYS A 8 10.22 12.70 -12.53
CA LYS A 8 10.74 14.06 -12.32
C LYS A 8 9.88 14.90 -11.38
N ARG A 9 8.57 14.70 -11.34
CA ARG A 9 7.69 15.35 -10.36
C ARG A 9 7.94 14.80 -8.97
N LEU A 10 8.01 13.48 -8.82
CA LEU A 10 8.28 12.81 -7.55
C LEU A 10 9.65 13.25 -6.98
N SER A 11 10.68 13.35 -7.81
CA SER A 11 12.02 13.78 -7.37
C SER A 11 12.10 15.23 -6.89
N LYS A 12 11.08 16.06 -7.19
CA LYS A 12 10.99 17.45 -6.73
C LYS A 12 10.16 17.61 -5.46
N ILE A 13 9.58 16.54 -4.94
CA ILE A 13 8.83 16.57 -3.69
C ILE A 13 9.74 17.02 -2.56
N ASN A 14 9.29 17.99 -1.79
CA ASN A 14 9.98 18.57 -0.64
C ASN A 14 9.00 18.72 0.54
N LYS A 15 9.44 19.36 1.62
CA LYS A 15 8.65 19.53 2.85
C LYS A 15 7.41 20.43 2.69
N ASP A 16 7.37 21.25 1.66
CA ASP A 16 6.23 22.13 1.38
C ASP A 16 5.07 21.39 0.70
N ASN A 17 5.35 20.22 0.09
CA ASN A 17 4.33 19.42 -0.55
C ASN A 17 3.46 18.72 0.48
N SER A 18 2.15 18.75 0.25
CA SER A 18 1.18 18.03 1.05
C SER A 18 1.22 16.52 0.78
N GLU A 19 0.75 15.74 1.73
CA GLU A 19 0.51 14.31 1.56
C GLU A 19 -0.41 14.03 0.35
N ALA A 20 -1.43 14.88 0.14
CA ALA A 20 -2.35 14.79 -1.00
C ALA A 20 -1.64 14.92 -2.36
N GLU A 21 -0.61 15.75 -2.47
CA GLU A 21 0.16 15.90 -3.71
C GLU A 21 0.98 14.64 -4.00
N ILE A 22 1.58 14.04 -2.98
CA ILE A 22 2.32 12.78 -3.11
C ILE A 22 1.36 11.66 -3.51
N HIS A 23 0.23 11.57 -2.81
CA HIS A 23 -0.81 10.58 -3.08
C HIS A 23 -1.31 10.66 -4.54
N ASN A 24 -1.64 11.86 -5.01
CA ASN A 24 -2.13 12.08 -6.37
C ASN A 24 -1.07 11.80 -7.46
N LEU A 25 0.22 11.69 -7.11
CA LEU A 25 1.23 11.23 -8.05
C LEU A 25 1.17 9.72 -8.27
N ILE A 26 0.73 8.96 -7.29
CA ILE A 26 0.61 7.49 -7.36
C ILE A 26 -0.78 7.11 -7.85
N VAL A 27 -1.81 7.54 -7.12
CA VAL A 27 -3.21 7.30 -7.43
C VAL A 27 -4.02 8.55 -7.08
N PRO A 28 -4.90 9.05 -7.94
CA PRO A 28 -5.79 10.15 -7.61
C PRO A 28 -6.67 9.85 -6.38
N ARG A 29 -6.75 10.80 -5.44
CA ARG A 29 -7.49 10.64 -4.18
C ARG A 29 -9.00 10.51 -4.42
N TYR A 30 -9.64 9.73 -3.54
CA TYR A 30 -11.09 9.51 -3.50
C TYR A 30 -11.66 8.84 -4.75
N GLN A 31 -10.82 8.25 -5.59
CA GLN A 31 -11.23 7.52 -6.79
C GLN A 31 -11.17 6.01 -6.57
N GLU A 32 -11.87 5.31 -7.42
CA GLU A 32 -11.87 3.86 -7.54
C GLU A 32 -11.58 3.51 -8.99
N PHE A 33 -10.67 2.57 -9.22
CA PHE A 33 -10.26 2.13 -10.54
C PHE A 33 -10.53 0.64 -10.67
N GLN A 34 -11.10 0.24 -11.81
CA GLN A 34 -11.35 -1.14 -12.17
C GLN A 34 -10.53 -1.51 -13.41
N HIS A 35 -9.95 -2.70 -13.42
CA HIS A 35 -9.11 -3.13 -14.54
C HIS A 35 -9.88 -3.21 -15.88
N ASP A 36 -11.17 -3.47 -15.85
CA ASP A 36 -12.00 -3.61 -17.06
C ASP A 36 -12.27 -2.27 -17.76
N SER A 37 -12.00 -1.16 -17.10
CA SER A 37 -12.06 0.18 -17.69
C SER A 37 -10.74 0.51 -18.37
N GLN A 38 -10.73 0.59 -19.69
CA GLN A 38 -9.51 0.97 -20.44
C GLN A 38 -8.94 2.32 -20.02
N ASP A 39 -9.79 3.25 -19.64
CA ASP A 39 -9.37 4.58 -19.20
C ASP A 39 -8.69 4.54 -17.82
N ASP A 40 -9.14 3.68 -16.92
CA ASP A 40 -8.66 3.61 -15.55
C ASP A 40 -7.20 3.15 -15.45
N ILE A 41 -6.74 2.30 -16.36
CA ILE A 41 -5.34 1.82 -16.42
C ILE A 41 -4.37 2.99 -16.64
N TYR A 42 -4.77 4.02 -17.38
CA TYR A 42 -3.92 5.16 -17.72
C TYR A 42 -4.06 6.34 -16.75
N GLN A 43 -5.04 6.32 -15.86
CA GLN A 43 -5.32 7.40 -14.92
C GLN A 43 -4.61 7.25 -13.57
N ASN A 44 -3.85 6.19 -13.36
CA ASN A 44 -3.08 5.95 -12.15
C ASN A 44 -1.61 5.64 -12.45
N ASN A 45 -0.78 5.69 -11.44
CA ASN A 45 0.65 5.42 -11.54
C ASN A 45 1.10 4.34 -10.55
N ALA A 46 0.31 3.29 -10.34
CA ALA A 46 0.64 2.17 -9.45
C ALA A 46 2.00 1.52 -9.80
N TRP A 47 2.44 1.63 -11.05
CA TRP A 47 3.76 1.23 -11.51
C TRP A 47 4.93 1.92 -10.77
N LEU A 48 4.70 3.06 -10.11
CA LEU A 48 5.71 3.72 -9.27
C LEU A 48 6.15 2.85 -8.09
N LEU A 49 5.28 1.99 -7.61
CA LEU A 49 5.58 1.04 -6.54
C LEU A 49 6.21 -0.22 -7.13
N ASP A 50 5.57 -0.80 -8.14
CA ASP A 50 6.08 -1.94 -8.93
C ASP A 50 5.25 -2.05 -10.22
N ASP A 51 5.89 -2.37 -11.34
CA ASP A 51 5.20 -2.56 -12.63
C ASP A 51 4.14 -3.67 -12.58
N LYS A 52 4.33 -4.71 -11.76
CA LYS A 52 3.35 -5.80 -11.57
C LYS A 52 2.01 -5.28 -11.02
N PHE A 53 1.99 -4.16 -10.32
CA PHE A 53 0.75 -3.61 -9.77
C PHE A 53 -0.15 -2.96 -10.80
N MET A 54 0.29 -2.83 -12.05
CA MET A 54 -0.59 -2.45 -13.17
C MET A 54 -1.57 -3.56 -13.59
N THR A 55 -1.44 -4.77 -13.05
CA THR A 55 -2.39 -5.88 -13.26
C THR A 55 -3.45 -5.97 -12.15
N PHE A 56 -3.74 -4.86 -11.50
CA PHE A 56 -4.76 -4.81 -10.45
C PHE A 56 -6.16 -5.15 -10.99
N ARG A 57 -6.98 -5.72 -10.12
CA ARG A 57 -8.42 -5.84 -10.37
C ARG A 57 -9.12 -4.53 -9.99
N THR A 58 -8.83 -4.05 -8.80
CA THR A 58 -9.43 -2.84 -8.24
C THR A 58 -8.38 -2.03 -7.48
N ILE A 59 -8.39 -0.72 -7.66
CA ILE A 59 -7.67 0.23 -6.78
C ILE A 59 -8.72 1.05 -6.03
N LEU A 60 -8.58 1.11 -4.73
CA LEU A 60 -9.42 1.87 -3.81
C LEU A 60 -8.57 2.96 -3.16
N SER A 61 -8.89 4.21 -3.42
CA SER A 61 -8.20 5.38 -2.86
C SER A 61 -9.04 6.00 -1.76
N GLU A 62 -8.46 6.17 -0.56
CA GLU A 62 -9.09 6.79 0.62
C GLU A 62 -10.43 6.11 1.04
N LYS A 63 -10.58 4.84 0.73
CA LYS A 63 -11.76 4.08 1.12
C LYS A 63 -11.63 3.57 2.56
N ARG A 64 -12.76 3.43 3.23
CA ARG A 64 -12.80 2.88 4.59
C ARG A 64 -12.34 1.42 4.59
N MET A 65 -11.78 0.99 5.70
CA MET A 65 -11.24 -0.36 5.85
C MET A 65 -12.31 -1.45 5.69
N ASP A 66 -13.56 -1.17 6.10
CA ASP A 66 -14.69 -2.08 5.86
C ASP A 66 -14.97 -2.25 4.37
N GLN A 67 -14.88 -1.19 3.56
CA GLN A 67 -15.05 -1.25 2.10
C GLN A 67 -13.91 -2.04 1.43
N VAL A 68 -12.67 -1.88 1.94
CA VAL A 68 -11.51 -2.66 1.47
C VAL A 68 -11.72 -4.15 1.76
N ILE A 69 -12.16 -4.48 2.97
CA ILE A 69 -12.44 -5.86 3.38
C ILE A 69 -13.57 -6.46 2.53
N GLN A 70 -14.64 -5.72 2.28
CA GLN A 70 -15.72 -6.16 1.39
C GLN A 70 -15.26 -6.41 -0.04
N ALA A 71 -14.35 -5.59 -0.56
CA ALA A 71 -13.81 -5.79 -1.90
C ALA A 71 -12.91 -7.05 -2.00
N ILE A 72 -12.31 -7.48 -0.88
CA ILE A 72 -11.51 -8.72 -0.81
C ILE A 72 -12.40 -9.93 -0.53
N SER A 73 -13.34 -9.81 0.41
CA SER A 73 -14.21 -10.90 0.87
C SER A 73 -15.65 -10.44 0.92
N LEU A 74 -16.48 -10.95 0.03
CA LEU A 74 -17.89 -10.57 -0.10
C LEU A 74 -18.75 -10.92 1.12
N GLU A 75 -18.25 -11.76 2.04
CA GLU A 75 -19.02 -12.35 3.13
C GLU A 75 -18.81 -11.66 4.50
N SER A 76 -17.99 -10.60 4.59
CA SER A 76 -17.67 -10.02 5.89
C SER A 76 -18.50 -8.79 6.22
N GLU A 77 -19.30 -8.87 7.28
CA GLU A 77 -19.94 -7.73 7.94
C GLU A 77 -18.98 -7.12 8.97
N VAL A 78 -18.12 -6.24 8.56
CA VAL A 78 -17.18 -5.53 9.44
C VAL A 78 -17.45 -4.05 9.38
N THR A 79 -17.44 -3.39 10.51
CA THR A 79 -17.48 -1.92 10.58
C THR A 79 -16.10 -1.42 11.00
N ASP A 80 -15.39 -0.74 10.12
CA ASP A 80 -14.09 -0.14 10.40
C ASP A 80 -13.90 1.17 9.65
N ASN A 81 -13.78 2.25 10.39
CA ASN A 81 -13.62 3.60 9.86
C ASN A 81 -12.17 3.98 9.52
N GLY A 82 -11.20 3.11 9.78
CA GLY A 82 -9.82 3.32 9.36
C GLY A 82 -9.76 3.44 7.83
N ARG A 83 -8.86 4.26 7.31
CA ARG A 83 -8.69 4.47 5.87
C ARG A 83 -7.24 4.29 5.50
N PRO A 84 -6.87 3.27 4.73
CA PRO A 84 -5.61 3.26 4.02
C PRO A 84 -5.63 4.35 2.94
N ASP A 85 -4.48 4.92 2.64
CA ASP A 85 -4.42 5.89 1.55
C ASP A 85 -4.73 5.20 0.22
N ILE A 86 -4.11 4.05 -0.04
CA ILE A 86 -4.37 3.25 -1.23
C ILE A 86 -4.47 1.78 -0.85
N ALA A 87 -5.48 1.09 -1.39
CA ALA A 87 -5.57 -0.36 -1.39
C ALA A 87 -5.71 -0.85 -2.84
N MET A 88 -4.92 -1.85 -3.22
CA MET A 88 -5.01 -2.49 -4.52
C MET A 88 -5.32 -3.97 -4.32
N ILE A 89 -6.21 -4.51 -5.15
CA ILE A 89 -6.69 -5.88 -5.04
C ILE A 89 -6.42 -6.59 -6.35
N PHE A 90 -5.85 -7.79 -6.24
CA PHE A 90 -5.49 -8.66 -7.34
C PHE A 90 -6.21 -9.99 -7.18
N SER A 91 -6.79 -10.48 -8.27
CA SER A 91 -7.38 -11.81 -8.32
C SER A 91 -7.10 -12.42 -9.68
N ALA A 92 -6.74 -13.69 -9.70
CA ALA A 92 -6.55 -14.43 -10.94
C ALA A 92 -7.88 -14.71 -11.65
N ASP A 93 -8.97 -14.78 -10.90
CA ASP A 93 -10.32 -14.93 -11.40
C ASP A 93 -11.22 -13.85 -10.76
N PRO A 94 -11.62 -12.81 -11.53
CA PRO A 94 -12.43 -11.72 -11.01
C PRO A 94 -13.82 -12.18 -10.53
N ASP A 95 -14.32 -13.32 -11.02
CA ASP A 95 -15.65 -13.83 -10.68
C ASP A 95 -15.64 -14.74 -9.44
N ARG A 96 -14.49 -15.26 -9.04
CA ARG A 96 -14.38 -16.29 -8.01
C ARG A 96 -13.71 -15.88 -6.73
N HIS A 97 -13.27 -14.79 -6.43
CA HIS A 97 -12.67 -14.34 -5.14
C HIS A 97 -11.98 -15.43 -4.27
N GLU A 98 -11.56 -16.56 -4.90
CA GLU A 98 -11.03 -17.73 -4.17
C GLU A 98 -9.61 -17.49 -3.63
N ALA A 99 -8.83 -16.69 -4.34
CA ALA A 99 -7.46 -16.34 -3.94
C ALA A 99 -7.18 -14.88 -4.31
N VAL A 100 -6.93 -14.06 -3.32
CA VAL A 100 -6.72 -12.63 -3.50
C VAL A 100 -5.38 -12.22 -2.92
N ASP A 101 -4.63 -11.43 -3.67
CA ASP A 101 -3.49 -10.67 -3.18
C ASP A 101 -3.88 -9.20 -2.99
N ALA A 102 -3.30 -8.53 -2.01
CA ALA A 102 -3.56 -7.12 -1.75
C ALA A 102 -2.27 -6.31 -1.59
N VAL A 103 -2.34 -5.04 -1.93
CA VAL A 103 -1.32 -4.03 -1.63
C VAL A 103 -1.97 -2.95 -0.79
N ILE A 104 -1.33 -2.60 0.31
CA ILE A 104 -1.77 -1.49 1.18
C ILE A 104 -0.66 -0.46 1.23
N VAL A 105 -1.00 0.78 0.96
CA VAL A 105 -0.05 1.91 0.96
C VAL A 105 -0.47 2.92 2.01
N GLU A 106 0.50 3.41 2.73
CA GLU A 106 0.39 4.53 3.65
C GLU A 106 1.39 5.61 3.22
N ILE A 107 0.93 6.83 3.11
CA ILE A 107 1.72 7.96 2.63
C ILE A 107 1.82 8.99 3.76
N LYS A 108 2.98 9.57 3.94
CA LYS A 108 3.19 10.75 4.79
C LYS A 108 3.83 11.85 3.99
N LYS A 109 3.51 13.09 4.35
CA LYS A 109 4.27 14.23 3.83
C LYS A 109 5.74 14.08 4.21
N LYS A 110 6.60 14.68 3.44
CA LYS A 110 8.03 14.69 3.73
C LYS A 110 8.30 15.45 5.06
N THR A 111 8.77 14.73 6.08
CA THR A 111 9.04 15.26 7.41
C THR A 111 10.24 14.57 8.05
N ASP A 112 10.99 15.32 8.87
CA ASP A 112 12.07 14.75 9.69
C ASP A 112 11.54 14.14 11.00
N ASP A 113 10.24 14.24 11.27
CA ASP A 113 9.64 13.65 12.48
C ASP A 113 9.57 12.11 12.34
N GLU A 114 10.52 11.45 12.99
CA GLU A 114 10.61 9.99 13.02
C GLU A 114 9.32 9.35 13.56
N LYS A 115 8.63 9.98 14.51
CA LYS A 115 7.39 9.44 15.09
C LYS A 115 6.27 9.38 14.06
N GLU A 116 6.13 10.40 13.22
CA GLU A 116 5.15 10.39 12.13
C GLU A 116 5.48 9.28 11.11
N ASN A 117 6.75 9.13 10.75
CA ASN A 117 7.20 8.10 9.83
C ASN A 117 7.01 6.69 10.40
N GLN A 118 7.37 6.46 11.67
CA GLN A 118 7.16 5.20 12.36
C GLN A 118 5.66 4.88 12.53
N PHE A 119 4.84 5.90 12.70
CA PHE A 119 3.39 5.73 12.82
C PHE A 119 2.78 5.16 11.53
N ALA A 120 3.27 5.56 10.35
CA ALA A 120 2.83 4.97 9.07
C ALA A 120 3.07 3.45 9.03
N ILE A 121 4.25 3.00 9.43
CA ILE A 121 4.59 1.56 9.51
C ILE A 121 3.64 0.83 10.46
N ASN A 122 3.38 1.40 11.64
CA ASN A 122 2.47 0.82 12.62
C ASN A 122 1.02 0.76 12.11
N GLN A 123 0.58 1.76 11.33
CA GLN A 123 -0.73 1.76 10.68
C GLN A 123 -0.85 0.61 9.68
N LEU A 124 0.16 0.39 8.84
CA LEU A 124 0.20 -0.73 7.90
C LEU A 124 0.04 -2.07 8.61
N LEU A 125 0.84 -2.32 9.64
CA LEU A 125 0.78 -3.57 10.42
C LEU A 125 -0.59 -3.80 11.07
N LYS A 126 -1.23 -2.74 11.55
CA LYS A 126 -2.59 -2.81 12.12
C LYS A 126 -3.62 -3.17 11.04
N ARG A 127 -3.54 -2.57 9.87
CA ARG A 127 -4.44 -2.83 8.74
C ARG A 127 -4.28 -4.24 8.21
N ALA A 128 -3.05 -4.71 8.14
CA ALA A 128 -2.74 -6.08 7.78
C ALA A 128 -3.46 -7.10 8.64
N ARG A 129 -3.32 -6.95 9.95
CA ARG A 129 -3.99 -7.85 10.91
C ARG A 129 -5.49 -7.87 10.69
N LYS A 130 -6.10 -6.71 10.40
CA LYS A 130 -7.53 -6.65 10.13
C LYS A 130 -7.92 -7.39 8.86
N ILE A 131 -7.17 -7.21 7.77
CA ILE A 131 -7.42 -7.96 6.54
C ILE A 131 -7.32 -9.46 6.79
N THR A 132 -6.24 -9.91 7.41
CA THR A 132 -6.04 -11.34 7.68
C THR A 132 -7.05 -11.93 8.66
N GLN A 133 -7.61 -11.13 9.57
CA GLN A 133 -8.66 -11.56 10.50
C GLN A 133 -10.02 -11.75 9.83
N HIS A 134 -10.32 -10.99 8.77
CA HIS A 134 -11.64 -10.96 8.15
C HIS A 134 -11.67 -11.54 6.74
N CYS A 135 -10.54 -11.72 6.07
CA CYS A 135 -10.46 -12.21 4.70
C CYS A 135 -9.72 -13.56 4.67
N ARG A 136 -10.48 -14.66 4.64
CA ARG A 136 -9.90 -16.02 4.58
C ARG A 136 -9.25 -16.33 3.23
N ASN A 137 -9.71 -15.68 2.18
CA ASN A 137 -9.25 -15.84 0.82
C ASN A 137 -7.96 -15.04 0.50
N ILE A 138 -7.46 -14.22 1.44
CA ILE A 138 -6.21 -13.49 1.24
C ILE A 138 -5.01 -14.44 1.24
N GLN A 139 -4.16 -14.32 0.21
CA GLN A 139 -2.99 -15.16 0.02
C GLN A 139 -1.69 -14.44 0.36
N ARG A 140 -1.63 -13.13 0.08
CA ARG A 140 -0.46 -12.28 0.31
C ARG A 140 -0.87 -10.82 0.47
N ILE A 141 -0.11 -10.09 1.28
CA ILE A 141 -0.31 -8.64 1.42
C ILE A 141 1.05 -7.94 1.32
N TRP A 142 1.22 -7.06 0.35
CA TRP A 142 2.37 -6.16 0.32
C TRP A 142 2.05 -4.85 1.03
N TYR A 143 3.03 -4.32 1.73
CA TYR A 143 2.94 -3.05 2.45
C TYR A 143 3.93 -2.06 1.91
N TYR A 144 3.47 -0.85 1.69
CA TYR A 144 4.32 0.25 1.28
C TYR A 144 4.09 1.45 2.19
N ALA A 145 5.12 1.84 2.94
CA ALA A 145 5.18 3.14 3.61
C ALA A 145 5.95 4.11 2.71
N VAL A 146 5.28 5.13 2.22
CA VAL A 146 5.89 6.24 1.48
C VAL A 146 6.17 7.35 2.47
N ILE A 147 7.39 7.37 3.00
CA ILE A 147 7.82 8.22 4.13
C ILE A 147 9.18 8.85 3.83
N GLU A 148 9.58 9.87 4.59
CA GLU A 148 10.96 10.34 4.59
C GLU A 148 11.82 9.40 5.44
N ILE A 149 12.93 8.96 4.87
CA ILE A 149 13.94 8.19 5.59
C ILE A 149 15.21 9.03 5.69
N ASN A 150 15.35 9.80 6.79
CA ASN A 150 16.57 10.48 7.15
C ASN A 150 17.56 9.51 7.82
N GLU A 151 18.70 9.99 8.31
CA GLU A 151 19.73 9.13 8.91
C GLU A 151 19.23 8.44 10.18
N ASP A 152 18.55 9.18 11.07
CA ASP A 152 18.02 8.64 12.32
C ASP A 152 16.98 7.57 12.06
N MET A 153 16.06 7.81 11.11
CA MET A 153 15.06 6.81 10.70
C MET A 153 15.71 5.57 10.07
N ALA A 154 16.77 5.75 9.27
CA ALA A 154 17.50 4.64 8.67
C ALA A 154 18.17 3.76 9.74
N GLU A 155 18.81 4.37 10.73
CA GLU A 155 19.39 3.65 11.86
C GLU A 155 18.33 2.90 12.69
N SER A 156 17.20 3.56 12.95
CA SER A 156 16.04 2.94 13.64
C SER A 156 15.50 1.73 12.88
N LEU A 157 15.37 1.82 11.55
CA LEU A 157 14.94 0.69 10.72
C LEU A 157 15.95 -0.48 10.78
N ILE A 158 17.25 -0.20 10.70
CA ILE A 158 18.30 -1.24 10.80
C ILE A 158 18.24 -1.93 12.18
N GLN A 159 18.07 -1.18 13.26
CA GLN A 159 17.90 -1.74 14.62
C GLN A 159 16.67 -2.64 14.71
N GLN A 160 15.60 -2.31 14.00
CA GLN A 160 14.37 -3.10 13.87
C GLN A 160 14.50 -4.26 12.86
N LYS A 161 15.72 -4.53 12.35
CA LYS A 161 16.03 -5.60 11.39
C LYS A 161 15.43 -5.41 9.99
N TRP A 162 15.16 -4.17 9.59
CA TRP A 162 14.90 -3.87 8.20
C TRP A 162 16.19 -3.93 7.40
N ALA A 163 16.14 -4.50 6.22
CA ALA A 163 17.27 -4.57 5.32
C ALA A 163 17.19 -3.49 4.24
N PRO A 164 18.29 -2.80 3.91
CA PRO A 164 18.31 -1.90 2.77
C PRO A 164 18.19 -2.72 1.47
N LEU A 165 17.30 -2.28 0.58
CA LEU A 165 17.08 -2.96 -0.70
C LEU A 165 18.25 -2.73 -1.67
N PHE A 166 18.89 -1.55 -1.59
CA PHE A 166 20.01 -1.16 -2.44
C PHE A 166 21.17 -0.64 -1.60
N SER A 167 22.40 -0.77 -2.11
CA SER A 167 23.62 -0.24 -1.46
C SER A 167 23.63 1.29 -1.37
N LYS A 168 22.87 1.96 -2.20
CA LYS A 168 22.63 3.41 -2.16
C LYS A 168 21.12 3.68 -2.19
N GLY A 169 20.73 4.74 -1.52
CA GLY A 169 19.32 5.13 -1.44
C GLY A 169 18.69 4.75 -0.11
N ARG A 170 17.41 5.06 0.02
CA ARG A 170 16.65 4.97 1.26
C ARG A 170 15.40 4.13 1.05
N THR A 171 15.61 2.94 0.51
CA THR A 171 14.56 1.93 0.37
C THR A 171 14.92 0.75 1.26
N PHE A 172 14.04 0.44 2.19
CA PHE A 172 14.18 -0.66 3.13
C PHE A 172 13.05 -1.65 2.93
N TYR A 173 13.30 -2.90 3.27
CA TYR A 173 12.29 -3.95 3.25
C TYR A 173 12.42 -4.86 4.46
N GLN A 174 11.33 -5.52 4.80
CA GLN A 174 11.29 -6.57 5.82
C GLN A 174 10.18 -7.55 5.47
N ASP A 175 10.50 -8.82 5.44
CA ASP A 175 9.51 -9.88 5.28
C ASP A 175 8.81 -10.17 6.60
N PHE A 176 7.49 -10.15 6.59
CA PHE A 176 6.65 -10.56 7.71
C PHE A 176 5.75 -11.73 7.33
N VAL A 177 5.25 -12.38 8.35
CA VAL A 177 4.17 -13.36 8.23
C VAL A 177 3.08 -12.97 9.20
N THR A 178 1.87 -12.75 8.69
CA THR A 178 0.67 -12.66 9.54
C THR A 178 -0.06 -13.98 9.52
N ARG A 179 -0.96 -14.20 10.49
CA ARG A 179 -1.77 -15.42 10.54
C ARG A 179 -3.24 -15.06 10.53
N ASN A 180 -4.02 -15.79 9.75
CA ASN A 180 -5.46 -15.70 9.76
C ASN A 180 -6.04 -16.44 11.00
N PRO A 181 -7.35 -16.35 11.30
CA PRO A 181 -7.97 -17.00 12.42
C PRO A 181 -7.87 -18.53 12.40
N GLU A 182 -7.65 -19.13 11.25
CA GLU A 182 -7.45 -20.58 11.06
C GLU A 182 -5.99 -21.01 11.29
N GLY A 183 -5.12 -20.05 11.61
CA GLY A 183 -3.68 -20.27 11.80
C GLY A 183 -2.87 -20.37 10.51
N LYS A 184 -3.49 -20.18 9.34
CA LYS A 184 -2.79 -20.15 8.03
C LYS A 184 -1.89 -18.93 7.97
N GLU A 185 -0.67 -19.13 7.55
CA GLU A 185 0.30 -18.07 7.34
C GLU A 185 0.00 -17.30 6.03
N VAL A 186 -0.01 -15.98 6.15
CA VAL A 186 -0.16 -15.04 5.04
C VAL A 186 1.16 -14.27 4.91
N PRO A 187 1.94 -14.50 3.85
CA PRO A 187 3.16 -13.74 3.58
C PRO A 187 2.86 -12.26 3.41
N THR A 188 3.72 -11.43 3.99
CA THR A 188 3.61 -9.96 3.96
C THR A 188 4.97 -9.35 3.65
N PRO A 189 5.44 -9.50 2.39
CA PRO A 189 6.70 -8.90 1.95
C PRO A 189 6.66 -7.39 1.89
#